data_2f3c007c104fdb2cab0f6441c94b9208
#
_entry.id   2f3c007c104fdb2cab0f6441c94b9208
#
_cell.length_a   1.000
_cell.length_b   1.000
_cell.length_c   1.000
_cell.angle_alpha   90.00
_cell.angle_beta   90.00
_cell.angle_gamma   90.00
#
_symmetry.space_group_name_H-M   'P 1'
#
loop_
_entity.id
_entity.type
_entity.pdbx_description
1 polymer ?
#
loop_
_entity_poly.entity_id
_entity_poly.type
_entity_poly.pdbx_seq_one_letter_code
_entity_poly.pdbx_strand_id
1 'polypeptide(L)'
;TYPVSDDQASVLIKKVLKVSPVVDGHNDLFIHYFDCKSCPRGLTDYRIDTLNSGHTDIPRMRKGGVGGLLLNIFGRERTEQSYMEAWTLLRQIEKDYGSDLKIVKSSSEMKSAFKEGKIALLPSLEGAVRLGENLELINKYYNLGLRSVTFAYSTNLLADGSDDTTK
;
A
#
# COMPACT_ATOMS: atom_id res chain seq x y z
N THR A 1 8.36 -37.17 5.00
CA THR A 1 8.75 -35.83 4.56
C THR A 1 10.21 -35.62 4.91
N TYR A 2 11.10 -35.55 3.93
CA TYR A 2 12.50 -35.21 4.15
C TYR A 2 12.57 -33.73 4.53
N PRO A 3 13.26 -33.36 5.60
CA PRO A 3 13.46 -31.95 5.95
C PRO A 3 14.26 -31.27 4.83
N VAL A 4 13.68 -30.21 4.24
CA VAL A 4 14.36 -29.36 3.27
C VAL A 4 15.37 -28.52 4.02
N SER A 5 16.64 -28.52 3.58
CA SER A 5 17.66 -27.63 4.19
C SER A 5 17.35 -26.14 3.88
N ASP A 6 17.84 -25.22 4.71
CA ASP A 6 17.64 -23.77 4.52
C ASP A 6 18.14 -23.28 3.16
N ASP A 7 19.23 -23.85 2.65
CA ASP A 7 19.75 -23.53 1.32
C ASP A 7 18.80 -23.99 0.21
N GLN A 8 18.26 -25.20 0.32
CA GLN A 8 17.28 -25.74 -0.63
C GLN A 8 15.98 -24.93 -0.58
N ALA A 9 15.50 -24.57 0.61
CA ALA A 9 14.35 -23.72 0.80
C ALA A 9 14.57 -22.35 0.15
N SER A 10 15.73 -21.73 0.36
CA SER A 10 16.07 -20.43 -0.22
C SER A 10 16.09 -20.45 -1.74
N VAL A 11 16.61 -21.52 -2.35
CA VAL A 11 16.60 -21.68 -3.81
C VAL A 11 15.20 -21.86 -4.34
N LEU A 12 14.37 -22.66 -3.65
CA LEU A 12 12.97 -22.89 -4.05
C LEU A 12 12.15 -21.62 -3.95
N ILE A 13 12.27 -20.88 -2.84
CA ILE A 13 11.59 -19.59 -2.62
C ILE A 13 11.93 -18.63 -3.76
N LYS A 14 13.22 -18.46 -4.10
CA LYS A 14 13.62 -17.59 -5.21
C LYS A 14 13.02 -18.00 -6.56
N LYS A 15 12.88 -19.30 -6.82
CA LYS A 15 12.22 -19.80 -8.05
C LYS A 15 10.73 -19.47 -8.07
N VAL A 16 10.05 -19.68 -6.95
CA VAL A 16 8.60 -19.39 -6.82
C VAL A 16 8.35 -17.89 -6.98
N LEU A 17 9.10 -17.05 -6.27
CA LEU A 17 8.90 -15.60 -6.28
C LEU A 17 9.17 -14.93 -7.63
N LYS A 18 9.92 -15.58 -8.53
CA LYS A 18 10.10 -15.11 -9.92
C LYS A 18 8.83 -15.21 -10.77
N VAL A 19 7.92 -16.10 -10.44
CA VAL A 19 6.68 -16.35 -11.21
C VAL A 19 5.42 -16.01 -10.43
N SER A 20 5.53 -16.02 -9.10
CA SER A 20 4.43 -15.71 -8.16
C SER A 20 4.98 -14.82 -7.03
N PRO A 21 5.06 -13.51 -7.27
CA PRO A 21 5.58 -12.58 -6.25
C PRO A 21 4.64 -12.46 -5.05
N VAL A 22 5.18 -11.99 -3.94
CA VAL A 22 4.36 -11.60 -2.79
C VAL A 22 3.50 -10.39 -3.16
N VAL A 23 2.22 -10.45 -2.86
CA VAL A 23 1.33 -9.29 -2.85
C VAL A 23 0.99 -9.00 -1.39
N ASP A 24 1.44 -7.85 -0.89
CA ASP A 24 1.12 -7.38 0.44
C ASP A 24 -0.32 -6.85 0.47
N GLY A 25 -1.16 -7.46 1.29
CA GLY A 25 -2.60 -7.15 1.37
C GLY A 25 -2.94 -5.85 2.09
N HIS A 26 -1.98 -5.25 2.82
CA HIS A 26 -2.17 -3.98 3.51
C HIS A 26 -0.83 -3.34 3.83
N ASN A 27 -0.61 -2.12 3.36
CA ASN A 27 0.64 -1.41 3.59
C ASN A 27 0.41 0.06 3.91
N ASP A 28 0.92 0.48 5.06
CA ASP A 28 0.81 1.83 5.62
C ASP A 28 2.04 2.70 5.34
N LEU A 29 2.61 2.61 4.15
CA LEU A 29 3.74 3.47 3.77
C LEU A 29 3.50 4.94 4.11
N PHE A 30 2.26 5.40 3.96
CA PHE A 30 1.91 6.81 4.15
C PHE A 30 1.97 7.28 5.60
N ILE A 31 2.02 6.38 6.58
CA ILE A 31 2.17 6.78 8.00
C ILE A 31 3.43 7.61 8.22
N HIS A 32 4.50 7.31 7.47
CA HIS A 32 5.77 8.04 7.57
C HIS A 32 5.68 9.47 7.03
N TYR A 33 4.74 9.74 6.16
CA TYR A 33 4.56 11.09 5.59
C TYR A 33 3.57 11.94 6.38
N PHE A 34 2.58 11.30 7.03
CA PHE A 34 1.47 12.03 7.63
C PHE A 34 1.41 11.94 9.15
N ASP A 35 1.68 10.80 9.75
CA ASP A 35 1.28 10.53 11.13
C ASP A 35 2.45 10.26 12.08
N CYS A 36 3.59 9.85 11.59
CA CYS A 36 4.75 9.57 12.43
C CYS A 36 5.47 10.87 12.83
N LYS A 37 5.31 11.27 14.12
CA LYS A 37 5.94 12.48 14.65
C LYS A 37 7.47 12.41 14.72
N SER A 38 8.02 11.21 14.87
CA SER A 38 9.46 10.92 14.97
C SER A 38 10.10 10.49 13.65
N CYS A 39 9.30 10.30 12.60
CA CYS A 39 9.80 9.89 11.29
C CYS A 39 10.21 11.10 10.45
N PRO A 40 11.17 10.92 9.54
CA PRO A 40 11.40 11.89 8.47
C PRO A 40 10.10 12.15 7.72
N ARG A 41 9.81 13.42 7.44
CA ARG A 41 8.56 13.84 6.79
C ARG A 41 8.80 14.28 5.37
N GLY A 42 7.87 13.87 4.49
CA GLY A 42 7.92 14.23 3.08
C GLY A 42 8.88 13.39 2.27
N LEU A 43 8.82 13.54 0.95
CA LEU A 43 9.58 12.75 -0.01
C LEU A 43 11.10 12.95 0.07
N THR A 44 11.55 14.13 0.52
CA THR A 44 12.97 14.43 0.69
C THR A 44 13.58 13.76 1.91
N ASP A 45 12.81 13.63 2.97
CA ASP A 45 13.29 13.13 4.26
C ASP A 45 13.07 11.61 4.37
N TYR A 46 11.98 11.09 3.78
CA TYR A 46 11.66 9.67 3.76
C TYR A 46 11.79 9.12 2.34
N ARG A 47 13.02 8.78 1.96
CA ARG A 47 13.30 8.14 0.67
C ARG A 47 12.96 6.66 0.74
N ILE A 48 12.32 6.15 -0.31
CA ILE A 48 11.96 4.73 -0.42
C ILE A 48 12.85 3.96 -1.39
N ASP A 49 13.75 4.62 -2.08
CA ASP A 49 14.75 4.02 -2.98
C ASP A 49 16.02 3.55 -2.26
N THR A 50 16.13 3.87 -0.98
CA THR A 50 17.22 3.44 -0.11
C THR A 50 16.67 2.79 1.15
N LEU A 51 17.50 2.01 1.87
CA LEU A 51 17.12 1.52 3.19
C LEU A 51 16.81 2.70 4.12
N ASN A 52 15.64 2.67 4.70
CA ASN A 52 15.17 3.72 5.60
C ASN A 52 14.83 3.17 6.99
N SER A 53 14.51 4.05 7.93
CA SER A 53 14.14 3.70 9.32
C SER A 53 12.74 3.09 9.44
N GLY A 54 11.92 3.14 8.39
CA GLY A 54 10.59 2.54 8.36
C GLY A 54 10.62 1.06 8.00
N HIS A 55 9.45 0.51 7.67
CA HIS A 55 9.28 -0.89 7.34
C HIS A 55 9.20 -1.16 5.84
N THR A 56 8.97 -0.12 5.03
CA THR A 56 8.74 -0.25 3.59
C THR A 56 9.76 0.59 2.82
N ASP A 57 10.56 -0.06 1.97
CA ASP A 57 11.41 0.56 0.96
C ASP A 57 11.63 -0.39 -0.23
N ILE A 58 12.02 0.16 -1.36
CA ILE A 58 12.21 -0.58 -2.61
C ILE A 58 13.28 -1.68 -2.46
N PRO A 59 14.45 -1.44 -1.85
CA PRO A 59 15.46 -2.48 -1.66
C PRO A 59 14.95 -3.70 -0.89
N ARG A 60 14.22 -3.50 0.22
CA ARG A 60 13.67 -4.61 1.01
C ARG A 60 12.53 -5.31 0.29
N MET A 61 11.64 -4.57 -0.37
CA MET A 61 10.57 -5.16 -1.17
C MET A 61 11.13 -6.05 -2.29
N ARG A 62 12.14 -5.58 -3.02
CA ARG A 62 12.80 -6.38 -4.05
C ARG A 62 13.49 -7.62 -3.48
N LYS A 63 14.23 -7.47 -2.38
CA LYS A 63 14.87 -8.60 -1.68
C LYS A 63 13.85 -9.64 -1.21
N GLY A 64 12.69 -9.18 -0.74
CA GLY A 64 11.58 -10.04 -0.29
C GLY A 64 10.71 -10.61 -1.41
N GLY A 65 10.96 -10.27 -2.67
CA GLY A 65 10.16 -10.73 -3.81
C GLY A 65 8.76 -10.16 -3.85
N VAL A 66 8.56 -8.95 -3.32
CA VAL A 66 7.28 -8.23 -3.37
C VAL A 66 7.05 -7.71 -4.79
N GLY A 67 5.92 -8.07 -5.37
CA GLY A 67 5.49 -7.61 -6.70
C GLY A 67 4.32 -6.66 -6.66
N GLY A 68 3.67 -6.49 -5.51
CA GLY A 68 2.56 -5.54 -5.37
C GLY A 68 2.18 -5.27 -3.93
N LEU A 69 1.57 -4.12 -3.69
CA LEU A 69 1.03 -3.68 -2.41
C LEU A 69 -0.42 -3.22 -2.60
N LEU A 70 -1.30 -3.57 -1.66
CA LEU A 70 -2.52 -2.82 -1.40
C LEU A 70 -2.11 -1.64 -0.50
N LEU A 71 -1.88 -0.49 -1.13
CA LEU A 71 -1.34 0.68 -0.46
C LEU A 71 -2.46 1.51 0.15
N ASN A 72 -2.46 1.64 1.47
CA ASN A 72 -3.47 2.39 2.19
C ASN A 72 -3.33 3.90 1.92
N ILE A 73 -4.37 4.47 1.28
CA ILE A 73 -4.46 5.90 0.97
C ILE A 73 -5.29 6.56 2.06
N PHE A 74 -4.67 6.92 3.15
CA PHE A 74 -5.34 7.61 4.23
C PHE A 74 -4.85 9.06 4.36
N GLY A 75 -5.73 9.92 4.85
CA GLY A 75 -5.42 11.30 5.16
C GLY A 75 -5.27 11.52 6.66
N ARG A 76 -4.33 12.37 7.04
CA ARG A 76 -3.97 12.64 8.44
C ARG A 76 -5.17 12.99 9.32
N GLU A 77 -6.09 13.81 8.82
CA GLU A 77 -7.21 14.35 9.60
C GLU A 77 -8.55 13.72 9.21
N ARG A 78 -8.54 12.68 8.38
CA ARG A 78 -9.74 12.05 7.83
C ARG A 78 -10.70 13.04 7.14
N THR A 79 -10.20 14.20 6.72
CA THR A 79 -10.94 15.19 5.92
C THR A 79 -10.79 14.87 4.43
N GLU A 80 -11.71 15.36 3.60
CA GLU A 80 -11.60 15.20 2.16
C GLU A 80 -10.29 15.80 1.63
N GLN A 81 -9.89 16.95 2.14
CA GLN A 81 -8.63 17.59 1.77
C GLN A 81 -7.44 16.68 2.06
N SER A 82 -7.35 16.10 3.26
CA SER A 82 -6.22 15.23 3.62
C SER A 82 -6.17 13.94 2.80
N TYR A 83 -7.32 13.39 2.36
CA TYR A 83 -7.33 12.30 1.39
C TYR A 83 -6.82 12.73 0.03
N MET A 84 -7.16 13.93 -0.44
CA MET A 84 -6.65 14.46 -1.71
C MET A 84 -5.14 14.72 -1.65
N GLU A 85 -4.60 15.12 -0.51
CA GLU A 85 -3.16 15.22 -0.27
C GLU A 85 -2.47 13.85 -0.39
N ALA A 86 -3.08 12.79 0.16
CA ALA A 86 -2.58 11.42 0.02
C ALA A 86 -2.56 10.95 -1.45
N TRP A 87 -3.58 11.27 -2.24
CA TRP A 87 -3.60 10.99 -3.68
C TRP A 87 -2.50 11.76 -4.43
N THR A 88 -2.26 13.00 -4.04
CA THR A 88 -1.18 13.83 -4.62
C THR A 88 0.19 13.21 -4.30
N LEU A 89 0.40 12.79 -3.05
CA LEU A 89 1.61 12.10 -2.62
C LEU A 89 1.83 10.79 -3.39
N LEU A 90 0.79 9.98 -3.57
CA LEU A 90 0.89 8.73 -4.35
C LEU A 90 1.38 8.98 -5.77
N ARG A 91 0.83 9.99 -6.46
CA ARG A 91 1.25 10.36 -7.81
C ARG A 91 2.68 10.90 -7.85
N GLN A 92 3.07 11.62 -6.82
CA GLN A 92 4.45 12.11 -6.71
C GLN A 92 5.43 10.95 -6.50
N ILE A 93 5.08 9.97 -5.67
CA ILE A 93 5.88 8.75 -5.47
C ILE A 93 6.05 8.00 -6.81
N GLU A 94 4.97 7.80 -7.57
CA GLU A 94 5.07 7.16 -8.88
C GLU A 94 5.93 7.96 -9.87
N LYS A 95 5.83 9.28 -9.85
CA LYS A 95 6.65 10.15 -10.70
C LYS A 95 8.13 10.04 -10.37
N ASP A 96 8.47 10.05 -9.08
CA ASP A 96 9.86 10.07 -8.63
C ASP A 96 10.53 8.68 -8.69
N TYR A 97 9.73 7.61 -8.50
CA TYR A 97 10.19 6.23 -8.47
C TYR A 97 9.58 5.33 -9.55
N GLY A 98 9.12 5.91 -10.64
CA GLY A 98 8.40 5.20 -11.71
C GLY A 98 9.24 4.17 -12.48
N SER A 99 10.57 4.13 -12.30
CA SER A 99 11.41 3.01 -12.73
C SER A 99 11.09 1.74 -11.96
N ASP A 100 10.70 1.84 -10.68
CA ASP A 100 10.52 0.76 -9.74
C ASP A 100 9.06 0.51 -9.35
N LEU A 101 8.23 1.55 -9.36
CA LEU A 101 6.86 1.54 -8.89
C LEU A 101 5.87 1.89 -10.00
N LYS A 102 4.65 1.34 -9.91
CA LYS A 102 3.56 1.63 -10.85
C LYS A 102 2.21 1.59 -10.16
N ILE A 103 1.44 2.66 -10.24
CA ILE A 103 0.04 2.66 -9.79
C ILE A 103 -0.78 1.77 -10.73
N VAL A 104 -1.57 0.87 -10.17
CA VAL A 104 -2.40 -0.08 -10.90
C VAL A 104 -3.83 -0.06 -10.39
N LYS A 105 -4.78 -0.43 -11.26
CA LYS A 105 -6.22 -0.42 -10.96
C LYS A 105 -6.89 -1.77 -11.21
N SER A 106 -6.10 -2.79 -11.56
CA SER A 106 -6.61 -4.13 -11.84
C SER A 106 -5.53 -5.19 -11.63
N SER A 107 -5.95 -6.45 -11.50
CA SER A 107 -5.03 -7.59 -11.42
C SER A 107 -4.24 -7.78 -12.71
N SER A 108 -4.79 -7.44 -13.86
CA SER A 108 -4.09 -7.50 -15.15
C SER A 108 -2.97 -6.47 -15.22
N GLU A 109 -3.22 -5.24 -14.76
CA GLU A 109 -2.20 -4.19 -14.67
C GLU A 109 -1.11 -4.55 -13.64
N MET A 110 -1.48 -5.16 -12.50
CA MET A 110 -0.51 -5.64 -11.51
C MET A 110 0.41 -6.71 -12.11
N LYS A 111 -0.14 -7.67 -12.84
CA LYS A 111 0.65 -8.69 -13.55
C LYS A 111 1.56 -8.07 -14.62
N SER A 112 1.09 -7.04 -15.33
CA SER A 112 1.89 -6.31 -16.31
C SER A 112 3.06 -5.58 -15.64
N ALA A 113 2.79 -4.84 -14.56
CA ALA A 113 3.81 -4.14 -13.78
C ALA A 113 4.91 -5.11 -13.30
N PHE A 114 4.52 -6.28 -12.80
CA PHE A 114 5.47 -7.30 -12.38
C PHE A 114 6.34 -7.82 -13.54
N LYS A 115 5.75 -8.05 -14.72
CA LYS A 115 6.51 -8.44 -15.92
C LYS A 115 7.48 -7.35 -16.39
N GLU A 116 7.13 -6.08 -16.16
CA GLU A 116 7.98 -4.92 -16.42
C GLU A 116 9.09 -4.74 -15.36
N GLY A 117 9.15 -5.62 -14.35
CA GLY A 117 10.09 -5.52 -13.24
C GLY A 117 9.74 -4.46 -12.21
N LYS A 118 8.48 -3.99 -12.19
CA LYS A 118 7.99 -2.97 -11.27
C LYS A 118 7.16 -3.58 -10.14
N ILE A 119 7.12 -2.90 -9.00
CA ILE A 119 6.24 -3.21 -7.89
C ILE A 119 4.94 -2.44 -8.08
N ALA A 120 3.82 -3.14 -8.12
CA ALA A 120 2.50 -2.56 -8.32
C ALA A 120 1.98 -1.91 -7.03
N LEU A 121 1.42 -0.71 -7.13
CA LEU A 121 0.73 -0.01 -6.06
C LEU A 121 -0.76 0.01 -6.37
N LEU A 122 -1.56 -0.81 -5.68
CA LEU A 122 -3.01 -0.82 -5.79
C LEU A 122 -3.58 0.07 -4.67
N PRO A 123 -4.21 1.21 -4.99
CA PRO A 123 -4.78 2.07 -3.97
C PRO A 123 -5.89 1.37 -3.20
N SER A 124 -5.77 1.35 -1.88
CA SER A 124 -6.73 0.82 -0.93
C SER A 124 -7.06 1.88 0.13
N LEU A 125 -8.15 1.71 0.84
CA LEU A 125 -8.58 2.57 1.93
C LEU A 125 -8.92 1.71 3.14
N GLU A 126 -8.29 1.97 4.27
CA GLU A 126 -8.64 1.38 5.55
C GLU A 126 -9.58 2.31 6.32
N GLY A 127 -10.72 1.76 6.71
CA GLY A 127 -11.77 2.52 7.40
C GLY A 127 -12.63 3.36 6.44
N ALA A 128 -13.92 3.07 6.42
CA ALA A 128 -14.87 3.68 5.50
C ALA A 128 -15.65 4.88 6.09
N VAL A 129 -15.12 5.52 7.15
CA VAL A 129 -15.81 6.62 7.86
C VAL A 129 -16.34 7.67 6.88
N ARG A 130 -15.46 8.19 6.01
CA ARG A 130 -15.86 9.24 5.06
C ARG A 130 -16.83 8.75 3.97
N LEU A 131 -16.68 7.50 3.54
CA LEU A 131 -17.58 6.90 2.55
C LEU A 131 -18.98 6.70 3.13
N GLY A 132 -19.08 6.35 4.42
CA GLY A 132 -20.35 6.21 5.12
C GLY A 132 -21.10 7.54 5.28
N GLU A 133 -20.36 8.64 5.43
CA GLU A 133 -20.93 9.99 5.53
C GLU A 133 -21.38 10.55 4.17
N ASN A 134 -20.70 10.16 3.10
CA ASN A 134 -21.00 10.65 1.74
C ASN A 134 -20.67 9.59 0.68
N LEU A 135 -21.70 8.87 0.24
CA LEU A 135 -21.56 7.79 -0.75
C LEU A 135 -21.11 8.28 -2.14
N GLU A 136 -21.28 9.56 -2.48
CA GLU A 136 -20.77 10.11 -3.74
C GLU A 136 -19.25 10.06 -3.83
N LEU A 137 -18.57 10.06 -2.67
CA LEU A 137 -17.11 9.90 -2.62
C LEU A 137 -16.64 8.55 -3.15
N ILE A 138 -17.47 7.52 -3.15
CA ILE A 138 -17.14 6.21 -3.72
C ILE A 138 -16.78 6.36 -5.20
N ASN A 139 -17.63 7.04 -5.98
CA ASN A 139 -17.37 7.28 -7.41
C ASN A 139 -16.14 8.15 -7.61
N LYS A 140 -15.98 9.19 -6.81
CA LYS A 140 -14.81 10.09 -6.86
C LYS A 140 -13.53 9.31 -6.64
N TYR A 141 -13.44 8.51 -5.57
CA TYR A 141 -12.23 7.77 -5.24
C TYR A 141 -11.97 6.60 -6.19
N TYR A 142 -13.03 5.93 -6.66
CA TYR A 142 -12.91 4.92 -7.71
C TYR A 142 -12.28 5.50 -8.99
N ASN A 143 -12.71 6.68 -9.41
CA ASN A 143 -12.16 7.37 -10.59
C ASN A 143 -10.69 7.78 -10.37
N LEU A 144 -10.31 8.16 -9.15
CA LEU A 144 -8.91 8.42 -8.79
C LEU A 144 -8.06 7.15 -8.84
N GLY A 145 -8.64 5.97 -8.61
CA GLY A 145 -7.94 4.70 -8.68
C GLY A 145 -8.16 3.77 -7.50
N LEU A 146 -8.98 4.13 -6.50
CA LEU A 146 -9.30 3.26 -5.36
C LEU A 146 -9.93 1.95 -5.84
N ARG A 147 -9.46 0.80 -5.31
CA ARG A 147 -9.96 -0.53 -5.70
C ARG A 147 -10.24 -1.46 -4.53
N SER A 148 -9.83 -1.10 -3.34
CA SER A 148 -10.11 -1.87 -2.13
C SER A 148 -10.51 -0.94 -1.00
N VAL A 149 -11.47 -1.36 -0.19
CA VAL A 149 -11.91 -0.66 1.02
C VAL A 149 -12.09 -1.67 2.13
N THR A 150 -11.45 -1.42 3.26
CA THR A 150 -11.75 -2.10 4.52
C THR A 150 -12.79 -1.26 5.25
N PHE A 151 -13.99 -1.80 5.49
CA PHE A 151 -15.08 -1.01 6.08
C PHE A 151 -14.81 -0.62 7.53
N ALA A 152 -14.30 -1.53 8.31
CA ALA A 152 -14.05 -1.33 9.73
C ALA A 152 -12.56 -1.12 10.05
N TYR A 153 -12.24 0.03 10.62
CA TYR A 153 -11.07 0.28 11.45
C TYR A 153 -11.57 0.76 12.81
N SER A 154 -12.22 1.89 12.86
CA SER A 154 -13.07 2.34 13.97
C SER A 154 -14.54 2.25 13.56
N THR A 155 -15.45 2.17 14.53
CA THR A 155 -16.90 2.16 14.29
C THR A 155 -17.34 3.36 13.46
N ASN A 156 -18.17 3.12 12.46
CA ASN A 156 -18.67 4.10 11.53
C ASN A 156 -20.10 3.72 11.05
N LEU A 157 -20.68 4.49 10.13
CA LEU A 157 -22.03 4.24 9.63
C LEU A 157 -22.18 2.93 8.83
N LEU A 158 -21.08 2.36 8.34
CA LEU A 158 -21.09 1.16 7.50
C LEU A 158 -20.69 -0.10 8.26
N ALA A 159 -19.91 0.02 9.35
CA ALA A 159 -19.40 -1.14 10.07
C ALA A 159 -18.94 -0.79 11.50
N ASP A 160 -19.03 -1.77 12.39
CA ASP A 160 -18.45 -1.69 13.73
C ASP A 160 -16.94 -1.89 13.69
N GLY A 161 -16.22 -1.09 14.46
CA GLY A 161 -14.76 -1.19 14.59
C GLY A 161 -14.35 -2.36 15.47
N SER A 162 -13.15 -2.89 15.22
CA SER A 162 -12.57 -3.99 15.99
C SER A 162 -12.03 -3.57 17.36
N ASP A 163 -11.74 -2.30 17.52
CA ASP A 163 -11.18 -1.68 18.73
C ASP A 163 -12.24 -1.02 19.63
N ASP A 164 -13.50 -1.01 19.20
CA ASP A 164 -14.61 -0.50 20.00
C ASP A 164 -15.09 -1.55 20.98
N THR A 165 -14.57 -1.49 22.21
CA THR A 165 -14.91 -2.39 23.32
C THR A 165 -16.14 -1.95 24.12
N THR A 166 -16.86 -0.93 23.66
CA THR A 166 -17.97 -0.31 24.42
C THR A 166 -19.35 -0.86 24.07
N LYS A 167 -19.43 -1.94 23.29
CA LYS A 167 -20.68 -2.64 22.97
C LYS A 167 -20.72 -4.03 23.57
#